data_3cec87a8dd4283f67ad8882a379f755e
#
_entry.id   3cec87a8dd4283f67ad8882a379f755e
#
_cell.length_a   1.000
_cell.length_b   1.000
_cell.length_c   1.000
_cell.angle_alpha   90.00
_cell.angle_beta   90.00
_cell.angle_gamma   90.00
#
_symmetry.space_group_name_H-M   'P 1'
#
loop_
_entity.id
_entity.type
_entity.pdbx_description
1 polymer ?
#
loop_
_entity_poly.entity_id
_entity_poly.type
_entity_poly.pdbx_seq_one_letter_code
_entity_poly.pdbx_strand_id
1 'polypeptide(L)'
;MRRLVCALAVVVASACGGNSNSSTTAATPTPTAAATTESFTGTVSVAGNDFHPFTVATAGATLSVTLTAAGPPATIFTGLGLGAYDAPTCTLFNNAYVTTQAGVAPQLSGTAGAGSYCVVVYDVGNQTGPLTYAVTVIHY
;
A
#
# COMPACT_ATOMS: atom_id res chain seq x y z
N MET A 1 -71.56 39.66 -22.15
CA MET A 1 -71.45 41.08 -22.46
C MET A 1 -70.00 41.54 -22.25
N ARG A 2 -69.50 42.30 -23.26
CA ARG A 2 -68.23 43.05 -23.29
C ARG A 2 -66.97 42.16 -23.36
N ARG A 3 -66.39 42.01 -24.54
CA ARG A 3 -65.59 42.93 -25.38
C ARG A 3 -64.39 43.53 -24.65
N LEU A 4 -63.27 43.31 -25.12
CA LEU A 4 -62.26 43.92 -26.03
C LEU A 4 -60.92 43.87 -25.31
N VAL A 5 -59.76 43.91 -25.82
CA VAL A 5 -59.14 44.25 -27.09
C VAL A 5 -57.70 43.76 -27.10
N CYS A 6 -57.16 43.48 -28.28
CA CYS A 6 -55.78 43.19 -28.61
C CYS A 6 -54.74 44.17 -28.06
N ALA A 7 -53.60 43.70 -27.75
CA ALA A 7 -52.36 44.43 -28.00
C ALA A 7 -51.23 43.45 -28.36
N LEU A 8 -50.82 43.55 -29.63
CA LEU A 8 -49.63 42.90 -30.17
C LEU A 8 -48.41 43.69 -29.69
N ALA A 9 -47.52 43.06 -28.97
CA ALA A 9 -46.21 43.61 -28.72
C ALA A 9 -45.17 42.66 -29.34
N VAL A 10 -44.61 43.07 -30.46
CA VAL A 10 -43.43 42.43 -31.09
C VAL A 10 -42.22 42.87 -30.29
N VAL A 11 -41.58 41.97 -29.63
CA VAL A 11 -40.26 42.20 -29.03
C VAL A 11 -39.22 41.46 -29.84
N VAL A 12 -38.38 42.22 -30.52
CA VAL A 12 -37.22 41.77 -31.28
C VAL A 12 -36.18 41.26 -30.27
N ALA A 13 -35.97 39.96 -30.19
CA ALA A 13 -34.90 39.39 -29.42
C ALA A 13 -33.57 39.54 -30.18
N SER A 14 -32.73 40.44 -29.70
CA SER A 14 -31.32 40.55 -30.09
C SER A 14 -30.57 39.32 -29.58
N ALA A 15 -30.16 38.44 -30.48
CA ALA A 15 -29.27 37.33 -30.17
C ALA A 15 -27.87 37.88 -29.85
N CYS A 16 -27.56 38.01 -28.56
CA CYS A 16 -26.18 38.15 -28.11
C CYS A 16 -25.56 36.75 -28.15
N GLY A 17 -24.73 36.50 -29.14
CA GLY A 17 -23.87 35.35 -29.21
C GLY A 17 -22.83 35.42 -28.11
N GLY A 18 -23.13 34.83 -26.95
CA GLY A 18 -22.15 34.57 -25.89
C GLY A 18 -21.30 33.35 -26.29
N ASN A 19 -20.10 33.63 -26.78
CA ASN A 19 -19.09 32.60 -27.00
C ASN A 19 -18.59 32.18 -25.63
N SER A 20 -19.28 31.21 -25.02
CA SER A 20 -18.80 30.56 -23.79
C SER A 20 -17.60 29.69 -24.14
N ASN A 21 -16.41 30.28 -24.16
CA ASN A 21 -15.18 29.50 -24.04
C ASN A 21 -15.19 28.84 -22.68
N SER A 22 -15.77 27.66 -22.55
CA SER A 22 -15.53 26.77 -21.45
C SER A 22 -14.08 26.31 -21.55
N SER A 23 -13.18 27.06 -20.94
CA SER A 23 -11.82 26.59 -20.67
C SER A 23 -11.95 25.39 -19.74
N THR A 24 -12.03 24.20 -20.29
CA THR A 24 -11.79 22.95 -19.57
C THR A 24 -10.34 23.00 -19.12
N THR A 25 -10.12 23.47 -17.90
CA THR A 25 -8.83 23.33 -17.22
C THR A 25 -8.61 21.82 -17.08
N ALA A 26 -7.77 21.26 -17.95
CA ALA A 26 -7.35 19.88 -17.81
C ALA A 26 -6.71 19.75 -16.42
N ALA A 27 -7.29 18.92 -15.56
CA ALA A 27 -6.70 18.63 -14.27
C ALA A 27 -5.31 18.04 -14.52
N THR A 28 -4.28 18.72 -14.04
CA THR A 28 -2.92 18.18 -14.06
C THR A 28 -2.95 16.85 -13.31
N PRO A 29 -2.50 15.73 -13.92
CA PRO A 29 -2.50 14.46 -13.22
C PRO A 29 -1.63 14.60 -11.97
N THR A 30 -2.22 14.28 -10.83
CA THR A 30 -1.46 14.18 -9.56
C THR A 30 -0.39 13.11 -9.76
N PRO A 31 0.89 13.40 -9.50
CA PRO A 31 1.93 12.39 -9.63
C PRO A 31 1.60 11.20 -8.73
N THR A 32 1.51 10.02 -9.31
CA THR A 32 1.41 8.77 -8.56
C THR A 32 2.73 8.56 -7.83
N ALA A 33 2.68 8.30 -6.53
CA ALA A 33 3.88 7.98 -5.76
C ALA A 33 4.58 6.76 -6.40
N ALA A 34 5.90 6.82 -6.51
CA ALA A 34 6.68 5.70 -7.01
C ALA A 34 6.78 4.62 -5.94
N ALA A 35 6.70 3.35 -6.35
CA ALA A 35 6.93 2.24 -5.46
C ALA A 35 8.40 2.19 -5.01
N THR A 36 8.61 1.98 -3.72
CA THR A 36 9.92 1.70 -3.12
C THR A 36 10.01 0.20 -2.87
N THR A 37 11.14 -0.39 -3.25
CA THR A 37 11.44 -1.81 -2.98
C THR A 37 12.63 -1.88 -2.05
N GLU A 38 12.43 -2.49 -0.89
CA GLU A 38 13.49 -2.75 0.08
C GLU A 38 13.71 -4.26 0.20
N SER A 39 14.97 -4.68 0.31
CA SER A 39 15.33 -6.09 0.46
C SER A 39 16.21 -6.25 1.70
N PHE A 40 15.83 -7.19 2.55
CA PHE A 40 16.50 -7.48 3.80
C PHE A 40 16.93 -8.95 3.83
N THR A 41 18.04 -9.21 4.49
CA THR A 41 18.53 -10.56 4.75
C THR A 41 18.93 -10.68 6.21
N GLY A 42 18.79 -11.87 6.77
CA GLY A 42 19.14 -12.10 8.16
C GLY A 42 19.23 -13.56 8.51
N THR A 43 19.35 -13.83 9.80
CA THR A 43 19.42 -15.18 10.37
C THR A 43 18.51 -15.27 11.58
N VAL A 44 17.60 -16.23 11.57
CA VAL A 44 16.74 -16.57 12.71
C VAL A 44 17.35 -17.74 13.48
N SER A 45 17.57 -17.56 14.76
CA SER A 45 17.97 -18.65 15.67
C SER A 45 16.79 -19.56 15.98
N VAL A 46 17.06 -20.79 16.42
CA VAL A 46 16.01 -21.69 16.94
C VAL A 46 15.24 -20.98 18.06
N ALA A 47 13.93 -21.03 18.00
CA ALA A 47 12.98 -20.34 18.86
C ALA A 47 13.16 -18.80 18.91
N GLY A 48 13.83 -18.23 17.90
CA GLY A 48 14.12 -16.79 17.80
C GLY A 48 13.32 -16.06 16.73
N ASN A 49 13.65 -14.80 16.59
CA ASN A 49 13.16 -13.93 15.54
C ASN A 49 14.24 -12.94 15.11
N ASP A 50 14.02 -12.33 13.96
CA ASP A 50 14.80 -11.22 13.44
C ASP A 50 13.86 -10.22 12.77
N PHE A 51 14.18 -8.92 12.80
CA PHE A 51 13.31 -7.92 12.19
C PHE A 51 14.11 -6.79 11.54
N HIS A 52 13.49 -6.18 10.54
CA HIS A 52 14.04 -5.03 9.82
C HIS A 52 13.03 -3.90 9.79
N PRO A 53 13.40 -2.68 10.23
CA PRO A 53 12.55 -1.52 10.13
C PRO A 53 12.56 -0.94 8.71
N PHE A 54 11.44 -0.34 8.31
CA PHE A 54 11.30 0.44 7.09
C PHE A 54 10.26 1.55 7.29
N THR A 55 10.18 2.51 6.35
CA THR A 55 9.28 3.66 6.48
C THR A 55 8.39 3.78 5.24
N VAL A 56 7.08 3.82 5.46
CA VAL A 56 6.08 4.13 4.44
C VAL A 56 5.85 5.63 4.42
N ALA A 57 6.08 6.27 3.27
CA ALA A 57 5.96 7.72 3.13
C ALA A 57 4.54 8.17 2.79
N THR A 58 3.79 7.37 2.02
CA THR A 58 2.47 7.72 1.50
C THR A 58 1.37 6.91 2.17
N ALA A 59 0.41 7.60 2.79
CA ALA A 59 -0.74 6.95 3.42
C ALA A 59 -1.70 6.34 2.39
N GLY A 60 -2.27 5.17 2.73
CA GLY A 60 -3.28 4.49 1.94
C GLY A 60 -2.76 3.77 0.70
N ALA A 61 -1.45 3.69 0.54
CA ALA A 61 -0.82 2.97 -0.55
C ALA A 61 -0.69 1.48 -0.26
N THR A 62 -0.54 0.69 -1.32
CA THR A 62 -0.33 -0.75 -1.22
C THR A 62 1.03 -1.06 -0.60
N LEU A 63 1.03 -2.03 0.30
CA LEU A 63 2.21 -2.64 0.88
C LEU A 63 2.17 -4.14 0.62
N SER A 64 3.29 -4.73 0.22
CA SER A 64 3.43 -6.17 0.07
C SER A 64 4.77 -6.66 0.61
N VAL A 65 4.74 -7.85 1.21
CA VAL A 65 5.92 -8.51 1.78
C VAL A 65 6.06 -9.89 1.20
N THR A 66 7.26 -10.20 0.70
CA THR A 66 7.59 -11.48 0.09
C THR A 66 8.80 -12.07 0.78
N LEU A 67 8.66 -13.22 1.40
CA LEU A 67 9.79 -14.06 1.82
C LEU A 67 10.32 -14.75 0.58
N THR A 68 11.44 -14.27 0.05
CA THR A 68 12.00 -14.72 -1.24
C THR A 68 12.95 -15.90 -1.09
N ALA A 69 13.55 -16.06 0.09
CA ALA A 69 14.39 -17.22 0.43
C ALA A 69 14.28 -17.55 1.92
N ALA A 70 14.38 -18.82 2.25
CA ALA A 70 14.51 -19.32 3.61
C ALA A 70 15.22 -20.69 3.60
N GLY A 71 16.11 -20.96 4.51
CA GLY A 71 16.81 -22.24 4.59
C GLY A 71 18.09 -22.22 5.40
N PRO A 72 18.70 -23.40 5.65
CA PRO A 72 18.25 -24.74 5.28
C PRO A 72 17.15 -25.31 6.21
N PRO A 73 16.31 -26.24 5.72
CA PRO A 73 16.11 -26.60 4.32
C PRO A 73 15.27 -25.56 3.57
N ALA A 74 15.38 -25.46 2.22
CA ALA A 74 14.64 -24.48 1.43
C ALA A 74 13.11 -24.65 1.46
N THR A 75 12.62 -25.78 1.95
CA THR A 75 11.20 -26.11 2.14
C THR A 75 10.71 -25.85 3.57
N ILE A 76 11.51 -25.18 4.40
CA ILE A 76 11.12 -24.89 5.78
C ILE A 76 9.96 -23.91 5.83
N PHE A 77 9.02 -24.14 6.75
CA PHE A 77 8.03 -23.14 7.11
C PHE A 77 8.63 -22.20 8.18
N THR A 78 8.35 -20.92 8.02
CA THR A 78 8.74 -19.89 8.97
C THR A 78 7.62 -18.88 9.15
N GLY A 79 7.60 -18.19 10.25
CA GLY A 79 6.69 -17.09 10.46
C GLY A 79 7.19 -15.84 9.74
N LEU A 80 6.28 -15.17 9.03
CA LEU A 80 6.50 -13.88 8.41
C LEU A 80 5.44 -12.92 8.97
N GLY A 81 5.85 -11.76 9.44
CA GLY A 81 4.94 -10.81 10.06
C GLY A 81 5.29 -9.36 9.75
N LEU A 82 4.28 -8.50 9.89
CA LEU A 82 4.39 -7.06 9.80
C LEU A 82 3.99 -6.43 11.14
N GLY A 83 4.69 -5.39 11.55
CA GLY A 83 4.44 -4.71 12.82
C GLY A 83 4.70 -3.21 12.77
N ALA A 84 4.37 -2.55 13.86
CA ALA A 84 4.78 -1.17 14.12
C ALA A 84 6.20 -1.15 14.69
N TYR A 85 7.03 -0.27 14.15
CA TYR A 85 8.38 -0.05 14.67
C TYR A 85 8.42 1.17 15.58
N ASP A 86 8.79 0.92 16.84
CA ASP A 86 9.09 1.96 17.83
C ASP A 86 10.44 1.61 18.47
N ALA A 87 11.48 2.28 18.00
CA ALA A 87 12.88 1.95 18.27
C ALA A 87 13.17 1.73 19.75
N PRO A 88 13.79 0.62 20.14
CA PRO A 88 14.38 -0.43 19.31
C PRO A 88 13.46 -1.66 19.10
N THR A 89 12.15 -1.53 19.24
CA THR A 89 11.20 -2.65 19.27
C THR A 89 10.33 -2.72 18.02
N CYS A 90 9.97 -3.96 17.66
CA CYS A 90 8.99 -4.25 16.61
C CYS A 90 7.81 -4.98 17.25
N THR A 91 6.62 -4.37 17.17
CA THR A 91 5.38 -4.95 17.70
C THR A 91 4.50 -5.44 16.56
N LEU A 92 4.30 -6.75 16.45
CA LEU A 92 3.49 -7.37 15.40
C LEU A 92 2.03 -6.92 15.48
N PHE A 93 1.42 -6.68 14.33
CA PHE A 93 -0.03 -6.49 14.23
C PHE A 93 -0.76 -7.82 14.32
N ASN A 94 -1.88 -7.85 15.02
CA ASN A 94 -2.64 -9.08 15.32
C ASN A 94 -3.11 -9.88 14.09
N ASN A 95 -3.23 -9.27 12.92
CA ASN A 95 -3.75 -9.91 11.71
C ASN A 95 -2.78 -9.80 10.52
N ALA A 96 -1.51 -9.46 10.77
CA ALA A 96 -0.52 -9.24 9.72
C ALA A 96 0.67 -10.20 9.88
N TYR A 97 0.39 -11.49 10.04
CA TYR A 97 1.41 -12.55 10.07
C TYR A 97 0.87 -13.84 9.44
N VAL A 98 1.78 -14.65 8.94
CA VAL A 98 1.50 -15.92 8.28
C VAL A 98 2.64 -16.90 8.55
N THR A 99 2.32 -18.20 8.63
CA THR A 99 3.32 -19.27 8.54
C THR A 99 3.42 -19.71 7.08
N THR A 100 4.59 -19.57 6.48
CA THR A 100 4.80 -19.75 5.05
C THR A 100 6.16 -20.34 4.72
N GLN A 101 6.31 -20.80 3.49
CA GLN A 101 7.60 -21.08 2.86
C GLN A 101 8.01 -19.89 1.98
N ALA A 102 9.30 -19.82 1.64
CA ALA A 102 9.78 -18.88 0.65
C ALA A 102 9.12 -19.10 -0.72
N GLY A 103 8.84 -17.99 -1.41
CA GLY A 103 8.17 -18.01 -2.71
C GLY A 103 8.36 -16.72 -3.49
N VAL A 104 7.78 -16.66 -4.68
CA VAL A 104 7.88 -15.50 -5.59
C VAL A 104 6.69 -14.53 -5.47
N ALA A 105 5.59 -15.01 -4.92
CA ALA A 105 4.39 -14.19 -4.70
C ALA A 105 4.37 -13.61 -3.28
N PRO A 106 3.84 -12.40 -3.08
CA PRO A 106 3.68 -11.82 -1.75
C PRO A 106 2.84 -12.72 -0.85
N GLN A 107 3.33 -12.98 0.36
CA GLN A 107 2.61 -13.74 1.38
C GLN A 107 1.81 -12.82 2.31
N LEU A 108 2.20 -11.55 2.42
CA LEU A 108 1.43 -10.51 3.10
C LEU A 108 1.22 -9.34 2.16
N SER A 109 0.00 -8.81 2.13
CA SER A 109 -0.34 -7.62 1.37
C SER A 109 -1.48 -6.86 2.03
N GLY A 110 -1.49 -5.54 1.85
CA GLY A 110 -2.51 -4.67 2.42
C GLY A 110 -2.28 -3.22 2.05
N THR A 111 -2.95 -2.34 2.75
CA THR A 111 -2.73 -0.90 2.68
C THR A 111 -2.09 -0.42 3.97
N ALA A 112 -1.15 0.51 3.87
CA ALA A 112 -0.46 1.09 5.01
C ALA A 112 -0.71 2.60 5.10
N GLY A 113 -0.75 3.13 6.31
CA GLY A 113 -0.62 4.57 6.55
C GLY A 113 0.84 5.01 6.42
N ALA A 114 1.10 6.31 6.31
CA ALA A 114 2.45 6.81 6.49
C ALA A 114 2.94 6.51 7.92
N GLY A 115 4.17 6.02 8.07
CA GLY A 115 4.70 5.65 9.38
C GLY A 115 5.88 4.70 9.34
N SER A 116 6.37 4.34 10.52
CA SER A 116 7.47 3.39 10.71
C SER A 116 6.93 2.00 10.98
N TYR A 117 7.41 1.04 10.22
CA TYR A 117 7.00 -0.35 10.25
C TYR A 117 8.22 -1.26 10.42
N CYS A 118 7.97 -2.52 10.68
CA CYS A 118 8.98 -3.56 10.68
C CYS A 118 8.44 -4.85 10.06
N VAL A 119 9.28 -5.52 9.28
CA VAL A 119 9.04 -6.90 8.86
C VAL A 119 9.77 -7.82 9.83
N VAL A 120 9.11 -8.89 10.26
CA VAL A 120 9.64 -9.88 11.21
C VAL A 120 9.65 -11.25 10.55
N VAL A 121 10.76 -11.96 10.71
CA VAL A 121 10.85 -13.38 10.39
C VAL A 121 11.14 -14.14 11.70
N TYR A 122 10.40 -15.21 11.96
CA TYR A 122 10.52 -15.93 13.23
C TYR A 122 10.35 -17.43 13.10
N ASP A 123 10.94 -18.18 14.02
CA ASP A 123 10.76 -19.62 14.10
C ASP A 123 9.35 -19.97 14.59
N VAL A 124 8.71 -20.89 13.89
CA VAL A 124 7.40 -21.44 14.29
C VAL A 124 7.51 -22.76 15.07
N GLY A 125 8.72 -23.06 15.59
CA GLY A 125 8.99 -24.25 16.40
C GLY A 125 9.41 -25.48 15.60
N ASN A 126 9.83 -25.32 14.36
CA ASN A 126 10.25 -26.43 13.48
C ASN A 126 11.73 -26.35 13.06
N GLN A 127 12.46 -25.33 13.52
CA GLN A 127 13.89 -25.22 13.25
C GLN A 127 14.73 -26.15 14.13
N THR A 128 15.70 -26.78 13.52
CA THR A 128 16.70 -27.60 14.21
C THR A 128 18.09 -26.94 14.26
N GLY A 129 18.23 -25.79 13.61
CA GLY A 129 19.42 -24.97 13.54
C GLY A 129 19.10 -23.57 13.02
N PRO A 130 20.08 -22.67 12.97
CA PRO A 130 19.87 -21.32 12.44
C PRO A 130 19.38 -21.34 10.99
N LEU A 131 18.44 -20.45 10.68
CA LEU A 131 17.81 -20.26 9.38
C LEU A 131 18.28 -18.94 8.78
N THR A 132 18.83 -18.94 7.58
CA THR A 132 19.05 -17.72 6.82
C THR A 132 17.83 -17.42 5.96
N TYR A 133 17.54 -16.13 5.74
CA TYR A 133 16.39 -15.70 4.94
C TYR A 133 16.68 -14.47 4.10
N ALA A 134 15.84 -14.26 3.10
CA ALA A 134 15.71 -13.01 2.37
C ALA A 134 14.24 -12.63 2.28
N VAL A 135 13.93 -11.36 2.51
CA VAL A 135 12.59 -10.79 2.42
C VAL A 135 12.63 -9.50 1.59
N THR A 136 11.61 -9.30 0.77
CA THR A 136 11.41 -8.09 -0.01
C THR A 136 10.12 -7.41 0.42
N VAL A 137 10.20 -6.11 0.67
CA VAL A 137 9.06 -5.24 1.00
C VAL A 137 8.90 -4.24 -0.13
N ILE A 138 7.68 -4.12 -0.66
CA ILE A 138 7.31 -3.10 -1.65
C ILE A 138 6.24 -2.21 -1.03
N HIS A 139 6.49 -0.91 -1.03
CA HIS A 139 5.58 0.11 -0.45
C HIS A 139 5.71 1.44 -1.21
N TYR A 140 4.89 2.44 -0.83
CA TYR A 140 4.88 3.77 -1.45
C TYR A 140 5.09 4.87 -0.43
#